data_0c65379eb801c9df995230cf47d3ec54
#
_entry.id   0c65379eb801c9df995230cf47d3ec54
#
_cell.length_a   1.000
_cell.length_b   1.000
_cell.length_c   1.000
_cell.angle_alpha   90.00
_cell.angle_beta   90.00
_cell.angle_gamma   90.00
#
_symmetry.space_group_name_H-M   'P 1'
#
loop_
_entity.id
_entity.type
_entity.pdbx_description
1 polymer ?
#
loop_
_entity_poly.entity_id
_entity_poly.type
_entity_poly.pdbx_seq_one_letter_code
_entity_poly.pdbx_strand_id
1 'polypeptide(L)'
;VEALLLLSQWVSHRPQASIAVGKGEEDRVAWMYIGTALRLGYFLGIDRTSFKSDSHEDPVIFNRKRLVWAACYICDRQVSVRIGKGFWARGPGPLSGLRSSDFPTLHPVSPNADDYSLLFQANLELTQIFSNVHDILYSSKGHGWKEMLEGRYAKYLDDFRAAIRTWNDVWGAFNCE
;
A
#
# COMPACT_ATOMS: atom_id res chain seq x y z
N VAL A 1 -15.33 4.54 -5.25
CA VAL A 1 -13.95 4.15 -4.91
C VAL A 1 -13.92 3.49 -3.53
N GLU A 2 -14.39 4.15 -2.47
CA GLU A 2 -14.38 3.63 -1.09
C GLU A 2 -15.02 2.26 -0.94
N ALA A 3 -16.22 2.05 -1.51
CA ALA A 3 -16.89 0.76 -1.44
C ALA A 3 -16.06 -0.38 -2.05
N LEU A 4 -15.39 -0.13 -3.16
CA LEU A 4 -14.50 -1.13 -3.79
C LEU A 4 -13.25 -1.39 -2.96
N LEU A 5 -12.71 -0.35 -2.31
CA LEU A 5 -11.60 -0.48 -1.37
C LEU A 5 -12.00 -1.38 -0.20
N LEU A 6 -13.16 -1.13 0.41
CA LEU A 6 -13.67 -1.97 1.49
C LEU A 6 -13.92 -3.41 1.02
N LEU A 7 -14.56 -3.61 -0.13
CA LEU A 7 -14.80 -4.94 -0.69
C LEU A 7 -13.49 -5.70 -0.98
N SER A 8 -12.41 -4.99 -1.30
CA SER A 8 -11.11 -5.63 -1.51
C SER A 8 -10.49 -6.20 -0.22
N GLN A 9 -10.86 -5.66 0.95
CA GLN A 9 -10.40 -6.13 2.25
C GLN A 9 -11.26 -7.27 2.82
N TRP A 10 -12.53 -7.30 2.46
CA TRP A 10 -13.50 -8.31 2.91
C TRP A 10 -14.14 -9.01 1.69
N VAL A 11 -13.31 -9.75 0.96
CA VAL A 11 -13.81 -10.57 -0.16
C VAL A 11 -14.67 -11.71 0.41
N SER A 12 -15.88 -11.87 -0.14
CA SER A 12 -16.76 -12.94 0.28
C SER A 12 -16.13 -14.31 0.03
N HIS A 13 -15.94 -15.07 1.09
CA HIS A 13 -15.47 -16.45 0.97
C HIS A 13 -16.54 -17.29 0.27
N ARG A 14 -16.21 -17.81 -0.91
CA ARG A 14 -17.04 -18.82 -1.58
C ARG A 14 -16.50 -20.20 -1.19
N PRO A 15 -17.31 -21.09 -0.62
CA PRO A 15 -16.88 -22.46 -0.37
C PRO A 15 -16.43 -23.09 -1.68
N GLN A 16 -15.15 -23.45 -1.77
CA GLN A 16 -14.60 -24.14 -2.92
C GLN A 16 -14.56 -25.63 -2.64
N ALA A 17 -14.77 -26.45 -3.68
CA ALA A 17 -14.75 -27.91 -3.59
C ALA A 17 -13.37 -28.48 -3.20
N SER A 18 -12.31 -27.70 -3.28
CA SER A 18 -10.97 -28.04 -2.77
C SER A 18 -10.31 -26.81 -2.15
N ILE A 19 -9.99 -26.91 -0.85
CA ILE A 19 -9.19 -25.93 -0.14
C ILE A 19 -7.73 -26.13 -0.61
N ALA A 20 -7.34 -25.51 -1.70
CA ALA A 20 -5.94 -25.39 -2.06
C ALA A 20 -5.39 -24.11 -1.41
N VAL A 21 -4.83 -24.25 -0.21
CA VAL A 21 -4.11 -23.18 0.47
C VAL A 21 -3.08 -22.58 -0.50
N GLY A 22 -3.14 -21.27 -0.72
CA GLY A 22 -2.17 -20.54 -1.53
C GLY A 22 -2.49 -20.37 -3.00
N LYS A 23 -3.67 -20.78 -3.52
CA LYS A 23 -4.07 -20.44 -4.89
C LYS A 23 -4.56 -19.01 -5.09
N GLY A 24 -4.78 -18.24 -4.01
CA GLY A 24 -5.01 -16.80 -4.05
C GLY A 24 -6.22 -16.36 -4.87
N GLU A 25 -7.29 -17.15 -4.96
CA GLU A 25 -8.47 -16.74 -5.72
C GLU A 25 -9.19 -15.56 -5.09
N GLU A 26 -9.25 -15.53 -3.76
CA GLU A 26 -9.78 -14.40 -3.01
C GLU A 26 -8.94 -13.13 -3.25
N ASP A 27 -7.63 -13.25 -3.22
CA ASP A 27 -6.72 -12.15 -3.53
C ASP A 27 -6.84 -11.69 -4.99
N ARG A 28 -7.18 -12.57 -5.94
CA ARG A 28 -7.46 -12.17 -7.33
C ARG A 28 -8.71 -11.31 -7.43
N VAL A 29 -9.76 -11.64 -6.67
CA VAL A 29 -10.98 -10.82 -6.61
C VAL A 29 -10.68 -9.48 -5.95
N ALA A 30 -9.94 -9.48 -4.83
CA ALA A 30 -9.46 -8.26 -4.18
C ALA A 30 -8.65 -7.39 -5.15
N TRP A 31 -7.74 -7.99 -5.92
CA TRP A 31 -6.93 -7.30 -6.93
C TRP A 31 -7.78 -6.67 -8.04
N MET A 32 -8.85 -7.33 -8.47
CA MET A 32 -9.79 -6.76 -9.43
C MET A 32 -10.57 -5.58 -8.85
N TYR A 33 -11.03 -5.67 -7.60
CA TYR A 33 -11.71 -4.57 -6.94
C TYR A 33 -10.81 -3.36 -6.77
N ILE A 34 -9.58 -3.55 -6.30
CA ILE A 34 -8.64 -2.45 -6.12
C ILE A 34 -8.21 -1.82 -7.45
N GLY A 35 -8.01 -2.64 -8.49
CA GLY A 35 -7.72 -2.15 -9.84
C GLY A 35 -8.86 -1.30 -10.41
N THR A 36 -10.11 -1.66 -10.12
CA THR A 36 -11.28 -0.86 -10.51
C THR A 36 -11.36 0.43 -9.69
N ALA A 37 -11.11 0.36 -8.37
CA ALA A 37 -11.08 1.53 -7.50
C ALA A 37 -10.06 2.56 -7.95
N LEU A 38 -8.84 2.12 -8.30
CA LEU A 38 -7.76 2.98 -8.79
C LEU A 38 -8.09 3.63 -10.13
N ARG A 39 -8.66 2.86 -11.09
CA ARG A 39 -9.08 3.43 -12.38
C ARG A 39 -10.15 4.51 -12.20
N LEU A 40 -11.13 4.27 -11.33
CA LEU A 40 -12.11 5.29 -10.97
C LEU A 40 -11.46 6.47 -10.26
N GLY A 41 -10.48 6.22 -9.38
CA GLY A 41 -9.72 7.26 -8.71
C GLY A 41 -8.97 8.18 -9.67
N TYR A 42 -8.31 7.63 -10.67
CA TYR A 42 -7.67 8.41 -11.75
C TYR A 42 -8.69 9.18 -12.58
N PHE A 43 -9.79 8.54 -12.95
CA PHE A 43 -10.86 9.21 -13.72
C PHE A 43 -11.46 10.40 -12.97
N LEU A 44 -11.64 10.26 -11.65
CA LEU A 44 -12.19 11.31 -10.78
C LEU A 44 -11.12 12.32 -10.30
N GLY A 45 -9.85 12.14 -10.65
CA GLY A 45 -8.74 13.00 -10.24
C GLY A 45 -8.39 12.92 -8.76
N ILE A 46 -8.76 11.83 -8.07
CA ILE A 46 -8.47 11.63 -6.64
C ILE A 46 -6.96 11.49 -6.40
N ASP A 47 -6.23 10.93 -7.35
CA ASP A 47 -4.77 10.82 -7.34
C ASP A 47 -4.05 12.16 -7.13
N ARG A 48 -4.64 13.25 -7.63
CA ARG A 48 -4.08 14.61 -7.50
C ARG A 48 -4.00 15.09 -6.07
N THR A 49 -4.80 14.53 -5.16
CA THR A 49 -4.77 14.89 -3.73
C THR A 49 -3.49 14.45 -3.01
N SER A 50 -2.67 13.62 -3.65
CA SER A 50 -1.32 13.28 -3.16
C SER A 50 -0.36 14.47 -3.25
N PHE A 51 -0.61 15.42 -4.15
CA PHE A 51 0.16 16.65 -4.21
C PHE A 51 -0.33 17.62 -3.12
N LYS A 52 0.61 18.25 -2.43
CA LYS A 52 0.30 19.36 -1.52
C LYS A 52 0.04 20.59 -2.39
N SER A 53 -1.18 20.75 -2.88
CA SER A 53 -1.58 21.94 -3.65
C SER A 53 -2.67 22.69 -2.90
N ASP A 54 -2.65 24.01 -3.04
CA ASP A 54 -3.73 24.90 -2.59
C ASP A 54 -4.97 24.63 -3.44
N SER A 55 -5.72 23.61 -3.08
CA SER A 55 -6.98 23.34 -3.75
C SER A 55 -8.06 24.24 -3.14
N HIS A 56 -8.90 24.83 -4.01
CA HIS A 56 -10.10 25.55 -3.58
C HIS A 56 -11.22 24.62 -3.12
N GLU A 57 -10.91 23.33 -2.96
CA GLU A 57 -11.85 22.31 -2.50
C GLU A 57 -12.02 22.37 -0.97
N ASP A 58 -13.20 21.99 -0.49
CA ASP A 58 -13.45 21.81 0.94
C ASP A 58 -12.38 20.91 1.57
N PRO A 59 -11.67 21.34 2.62
CA PRO A 59 -10.61 20.58 3.28
C PRO A 59 -11.06 19.20 3.75
N VAL A 60 -12.31 19.05 4.19
CA VAL A 60 -12.86 17.76 4.64
C VAL A 60 -12.94 16.79 3.47
N ILE A 61 -13.47 17.23 2.35
CA ILE A 61 -13.58 16.41 1.13
C ILE A 61 -12.18 16.09 0.57
N PHE A 62 -11.30 17.08 0.53
CA PHE A 62 -9.92 16.90 0.06
C PHE A 62 -9.15 15.87 0.89
N ASN A 63 -9.20 15.98 2.24
CA ASN A 63 -8.52 15.05 3.14
C ASN A 63 -9.10 13.63 3.04
N ARG A 64 -10.42 13.49 2.88
CA ARG A 64 -11.06 12.19 2.65
C ARG A 64 -10.58 11.56 1.34
N LYS A 65 -10.51 12.31 0.25
CA LYS A 65 -10.01 11.83 -1.03
C LYS A 65 -8.55 11.38 -0.92
N ARG A 66 -7.70 12.16 -0.23
CA ARG A 66 -6.29 11.85 0.02
C ARG A 66 -6.13 10.53 0.78
N LEU A 67 -6.89 10.37 1.87
CA LEU A 67 -6.88 9.14 2.66
C LEU A 67 -7.29 7.93 1.82
N VAL A 68 -8.39 8.06 1.06
CA VAL A 68 -8.89 6.98 0.19
C VAL A 68 -7.86 6.62 -0.87
N TRP A 69 -7.21 7.61 -1.49
CA TRP A 69 -6.18 7.35 -2.50
C TRP A 69 -4.96 6.63 -1.91
N ALA A 70 -4.45 7.10 -0.78
CA ALA A 70 -3.32 6.47 -0.10
C ALA A 70 -3.65 5.04 0.36
N ALA A 71 -4.87 4.80 0.87
CA ALA A 71 -5.34 3.46 1.22
C ALA A 71 -5.44 2.54 -0.01
N CYS A 72 -5.96 3.03 -1.14
CA CYS A 72 -5.97 2.27 -2.39
C CYS A 72 -4.56 1.89 -2.85
N TYR A 73 -3.61 2.82 -2.72
CA TYR A 73 -2.20 2.56 -3.04
C TYR A 73 -1.62 1.44 -2.16
N ILE A 74 -1.83 1.50 -0.84
CA ILE A 74 -1.37 0.46 0.10
C ILE A 74 -1.97 -0.90 -0.27
N CYS A 75 -3.28 -0.96 -0.46
CA CYS A 75 -3.98 -2.20 -0.78
C CYS A 75 -3.53 -2.81 -2.12
N ASP A 76 -3.32 -1.98 -3.14
CA ASP A 76 -2.80 -2.43 -4.44
C ASP A 76 -1.46 -3.15 -4.29
N ARG A 77 -0.53 -2.56 -3.53
CA ARG A 77 0.79 -3.18 -3.31
C ARG A 77 0.69 -4.47 -2.54
N GLN A 78 -0.05 -4.47 -1.46
CA GLN A 78 -0.19 -5.64 -0.60
C GLN A 78 -0.80 -6.83 -1.34
N VAL A 79 -1.88 -6.60 -2.10
CA VAL A 79 -2.55 -7.65 -2.86
C VAL A 79 -1.67 -8.11 -4.03
N SER A 80 -1.10 -7.18 -4.80
CA SER A 80 -0.27 -7.51 -5.97
C SER A 80 0.96 -8.33 -5.59
N VAL A 81 1.63 -8.00 -4.48
CA VAL A 81 2.78 -8.76 -3.97
C VAL A 81 2.36 -10.19 -3.61
N ARG A 82 1.23 -10.38 -2.91
CA ARG A 82 0.75 -11.72 -2.51
C ARG A 82 0.46 -12.62 -3.71
N ILE A 83 -0.05 -12.08 -4.80
CA ILE A 83 -0.41 -12.87 -6.00
C ILE A 83 0.66 -12.83 -7.10
N GLY A 84 1.79 -12.16 -6.87
CA GLY A 84 2.87 -12.04 -7.85
C GLY A 84 2.43 -11.32 -9.13
N LYS A 85 1.65 -10.24 -9.01
CA LYS A 85 1.16 -9.42 -10.13
C LYS A 85 1.74 -8.02 -10.08
N GLY A 86 1.75 -7.36 -11.23
CA GLY A 86 2.12 -5.94 -11.31
C GLY A 86 1.12 -5.03 -10.61
N PHE A 87 1.60 -3.86 -10.21
CA PHE A 87 0.80 -2.84 -9.57
C PHE A 87 -0.08 -2.08 -10.56
N TRP A 88 -1.27 -1.71 -10.13
CA TRP A 88 -2.18 -0.87 -10.90
C TRP A 88 -1.84 0.61 -10.78
N ALA A 89 -1.53 1.07 -9.57
CA ALA A 89 -1.13 2.44 -9.34
C ALA A 89 0.35 2.65 -9.65
N ARG A 90 0.70 3.81 -10.20
CA ARG A 90 2.11 4.24 -10.30
C ARG A 90 2.62 4.59 -8.91
N GLY A 91 3.87 4.34 -8.74
CA GLY A 91 4.39 4.62 -7.60
C GLY A 91 5.30 5.14 -6.96
N PRO A 92 5.85 5.40 -5.79
CA PRO A 92 5.07 6.10 -4.75
C PRO A 92 4.87 7.58 -5.04
N GLY A 93 5.72 8.18 -5.91
CA GLY A 93 5.60 9.58 -6.34
C GLY A 93 5.28 10.52 -5.16
N PRO A 94 4.23 11.35 -5.30
CA PRO A 94 3.86 12.33 -4.27
C PRO A 94 3.48 11.72 -2.92
N LEU A 95 3.02 10.45 -2.89
CA LEU A 95 2.67 9.75 -1.64
C LEU A 95 3.85 9.63 -0.68
N SER A 96 5.10 9.61 -1.18
CA SER A 96 6.29 9.54 -0.35
C SER A 96 6.51 10.77 0.52
N GLY A 97 5.91 11.89 0.17
CA GLY A 97 5.97 13.14 0.92
C GLY A 97 4.87 13.31 1.97
N LEU A 98 3.89 12.41 2.03
CA LEU A 98 2.79 12.50 2.98
C LEU A 98 3.25 12.07 4.37
N ARG A 99 2.70 12.74 5.38
CA ARG A 99 2.97 12.51 6.81
C ARG A 99 1.65 12.33 7.55
N SER A 100 1.72 11.91 8.81
CA SER A 100 0.54 11.77 9.68
C SER A 100 -0.33 13.02 9.70
N SER A 101 0.28 14.21 9.69
CA SER A 101 -0.43 15.49 9.61
C SER A 101 -1.29 15.69 8.35
N ASP A 102 -1.03 14.92 7.30
CA ASP A 102 -1.81 14.95 6.06
C ASP A 102 -3.10 14.11 6.14
N PHE A 103 -3.30 13.39 7.26
CA PHE A 103 -4.45 12.52 7.54
C PHE A 103 -5.18 12.91 8.82
N PRO A 104 -5.71 14.15 8.92
CA PRO A 104 -6.25 14.68 10.17
C PRO A 104 -7.44 13.90 10.73
N THR A 105 -8.17 13.16 9.89
CA THR A 105 -9.30 12.31 10.31
C THR A 105 -8.88 11.05 11.07
N LEU A 106 -7.60 10.71 11.04
CA LEU A 106 -7.03 9.56 11.74
C LEU A 106 -6.38 9.92 13.08
N HIS A 107 -6.28 11.22 13.40
CA HIS A 107 -5.78 11.65 14.71
C HIS A 107 -6.74 11.26 15.83
N PRO A 108 -6.23 11.03 17.04
CA PRO A 108 -7.04 10.65 18.18
C PRO A 108 -8.08 11.72 18.52
N VAL A 109 -9.32 11.29 18.75
CA VAL A 109 -10.44 12.17 19.12
C VAL A 109 -10.40 12.49 20.63
N SER A 110 -9.70 11.67 21.42
CA SER A 110 -9.53 11.84 22.86
C SER A 110 -8.11 11.46 23.29
N PRO A 111 -7.63 11.93 24.46
CA PRO A 111 -6.27 11.65 24.92
C PRO A 111 -5.93 10.16 25.09
N ASN A 112 -6.95 9.32 25.24
CA ASN A 112 -6.78 7.87 25.44
C ASN A 112 -7.12 7.06 24.17
N ALA A 113 -7.35 7.72 23.03
CA ALA A 113 -7.60 7.03 21.77
C ALA A 113 -6.29 6.81 21.00
N ASP A 114 -6.22 5.72 20.27
CA ASP A 114 -5.07 5.39 19.42
C ASP A 114 -4.87 6.42 18.30
N ASP A 115 -3.63 6.73 18.00
CA ASP A 115 -3.27 7.57 16.86
C ASP A 115 -3.10 6.73 15.60
N TYR A 116 -4.21 6.54 14.88
CA TYR A 116 -4.19 5.82 13.61
C TYR A 116 -3.44 6.56 12.50
N SER A 117 -3.18 7.85 12.63
CA SER A 117 -2.45 8.61 11.62
C SER A 117 -0.97 8.22 11.56
N LEU A 118 -0.36 7.95 12.71
CA LEU A 118 1.00 7.43 12.82
C LEU A 118 1.11 6.00 12.29
N LEU A 119 0.16 5.13 12.67
CA LEU A 119 0.09 3.77 12.17
C LEU A 119 -0.08 3.74 10.65
N PHE A 120 -0.93 4.62 10.11
CA PHE A 120 -1.15 4.74 8.68
C PHE A 120 0.11 5.20 7.94
N GLN A 121 0.83 6.19 8.49
CA GLN A 121 2.11 6.64 7.93
C GLN A 121 3.15 5.51 7.95
N ALA A 122 3.29 4.79 9.06
CA ALA A 122 4.20 3.66 9.18
C ALA A 122 3.92 2.59 8.12
N ASN A 123 2.63 2.25 7.91
CA ASN A 123 2.20 1.29 6.89
C ASN A 123 2.47 1.81 5.46
N LEU A 124 2.25 3.10 5.20
CA LEU A 124 2.55 3.71 3.90
C LEU A 124 4.05 3.64 3.57
N GLU A 125 4.91 3.97 4.52
CA GLU A 125 6.37 3.92 4.36
C GLU A 125 6.86 2.46 4.17
N LEU A 126 6.35 1.51 4.95
CA LEU A 126 6.67 0.09 4.79
C LEU A 126 6.23 -0.44 3.42
N THR A 127 5.04 -0.02 2.97
CA THR A 127 4.50 -0.39 1.66
C THR A 127 5.40 0.13 0.52
N GLN A 128 6.01 1.30 0.66
CA GLN A 128 6.97 1.82 -0.31
C GLN A 128 8.24 0.97 -0.37
N ILE A 129 8.74 0.52 0.78
CA ILE A 129 9.89 -0.40 0.83
C ILE A 129 9.56 -1.70 0.09
N PHE A 130 8.40 -2.32 0.38
CA PHE A 130 7.95 -3.53 -0.31
C PHE A 130 7.80 -3.33 -1.81
N SER A 131 7.27 -2.19 -2.24
CA SER A 131 7.12 -1.87 -3.66
C SER A 131 8.46 -1.86 -4.38
N ASN A 132 9.46 -1.21 -3.78
CA ASN A 132 10.80 -1.14 -4.34
C ASN A 132 11.45 -2.54 -4.42
N VAL A 133 11.28 -3.36 -3.38
CA VAL A 133 11.77 -4.75 -3.38
C VAL A 133 11.12 -5.54 -4.51
N HIS A 134 9.79 -5.45 -4.63
CA HIS A 134 9.04 -6.16 -5.66
C HIS A 134 9.47 -5.72 -7.07
N ASP A 135 9.58 -4.41 -7.32
CA ASP A 135 9.93 -3.89 -8.63
C ASP A 135 11.35 -4.29 -9.07
N ILE A 136 12.28 -4.39 -8.12
CA ILE A 136 13.65 -4.80 -8.43
C ILE A 136 13.76 -6.31 -8.59
N LEU A 137 13.15 -7.09 -7.69
CA LEU A 137 13.31 -8.54 -7.69
C LEU A 137 12.40 -9.26 -8.70
N TYR A 138 11.26 -8.68 -9.06
CA TYR A 138 10.26 -9.33 -9.91
C TYR A 138 9.97 -8.63 -11.24
N SER A 139 10.73 -7.59 -11.60
CA SER A 139 10.49 -6.80 -12.80
C SER A 139 10.98 -7.45 -14.08
N SER A 140 11.89 -8.42 -14.05
CA SER A 140 12.46 -9.02 -15.25
C SER A 140 11.96 -10.45 -15.50
N LYS A 141 11.72 -10.78 -16.77
CA LYS A 141 11.48 -12.15 -17.23
C LYS A 141 12.76 -12.94 -16.99
N GLY A 142 12.69 -14.04 -16.26
CA GLY A 142 13.82 -14.94 -16.03
C GLY A 142 14.43 -14.83 -14.64
N HIS A 143 13.74 -14.25 -13.68
CA HIS A 143 14.08 -14.36 -12.27
C HIS A 143 14.02 -15.80 -11.83
N GLY A 144 15.01 -16.55 -12.27
CA GLY A 144 15.28 -17.86 -11.73
C GLY A 144 15.98 -17.65 -10.39
N TRP A 145 15.59 -18.40 -9.42
CA TRP A 145 16.30 -18.68 -8.20
C TRP A 145 17.84 -18.80 -8.43
N LYS A 146 18.27 -19.20 -9.60
CA LYS A 146 19.67 -19.28 -10.03
C LYS A 146 20.36 -17.90 -10.07
N GLU A 147 19.67 -16.86 -10.55
CA GLU A 147 20.21 -15.50 -10.59
C GLU A 147 20.31 -14.86 -9.19
N MET A 148 19.40 -15.26 -8.27
CA MET A 148 19.49 -14.84 -6.86
C MET A 148 20.73 -15.44 -6.19
N LEU A 149 21.05 -16.72 -6.51
CA LEU A 149 22.23 -17.41 -5.99
C LEU A 149 23.55 -16.86 -6.56
N GLU A 150 23.52 -16.29 -7.77
CA GLU A 150 24.71 -15.69 -8.41
C GLU A 150 25.14 -14.35 -7.79
N GLY A 151 24.44 -13.88 -6.74
CA GLY A 151 24.81 -12.69 -5.99
C GLY A 151 24.52 -11.35 -6.68
N ARG A 152 23.85 -11.34 -7.82
CA ARG A 152 23.52 -10.12 -8.58
C ARG A 152 22.69 -9.12 -7.77
N TYR A 153 21.95 -9.59 -6.77
CA TYR A 153 21.07 -8.79 -5.93
C TYR A 153 21.68 -8.42 -4.58
N ALA A 154 22.92 -8.80 -4.28
CA ALA A 154 23.51 -8.60 -2.97
C ALA A 154 23.44 -7.13 -2.52
N LYS A 155 23.81 -6.20 -3.39
CA LYS A 155 23.74 -4.75 -3.11
C LYS A 155 22.31 -4.31 -2.78
N TYR A 156 21.31 -4.73 -3.57
CA TYR A 156 19.92 -4.36 -3.33
C TYR A 156 19.39 -4.94 -2.02
N LEU A 157 19.80 -6.17 -1.68
CA LEU A 157 19.43 -6.80 -0.41
C LEU A 157 19.98 -6.02 0.79
N ASP A 158 21.20 -5.50 0.70
CA ASP A 158 21.79 -4.69 1.76
C ASP A 158 21.09 -3.32 1.88
N ASP A 159 20.74 -2.68 0.77
CA ASP A 159 19.97 -1.44 0.75
C ASP A 159 18.56 -1.65 1.37
N PHE A 160 17.88 -2.77 1.03
CA PHE A 160 16.58 -3.08 1.61
C PHE A 160 16.66 -3.43 3.10
N ARG A 161 17.69 -4.16 3.52
CA ARG A 161 17.91 -4.42 4.96
C ARG A 161 18.14 -3.13 5.72
N ALA A 162 18.90 -2.20 5.16
CA ALA A 162 19.11 -0.89 5.76
C ALA A 162 17.80 -0.10 5.86
N ALA A 163 16.99 -0.09 4.79
CA ALA A 163 15.70 0.59 4.78
C ALA A 163 14.73 0.01 5.83
N ILE A 164 14.63 -1.32 5.94
CA ILE A 164 13.79 -1.98 6.94
C ILE A 164 14.29 -1.70 8.37
N ARG A 165 15.59 -1.70 8.61
CA ARG A 165 16.16 -1.34 9.92
C ARG A 165 15.80 0.10 10.29
N THR A 166 16.02 1.05 9.39
CA THR A 166 15.66 2.45 9.61
C THR A 166 14.18 2.61 9.92
N TRP A 167 13.32 1.89 9.18
CA TRP A 167 11.88 1.88 9.45
C TRP A 167 11.57 1.31 10.84
N ASN A 168 12.20 0.20 11.20
CA ASN A 168 12.01 -0.44 12.50
C ASN A 168 12.54 0.43 13.66
N ASP A 169 13.63 1.16 13.48
CA ASP A 169 14.18 2.06 14.49
C ASP A 169 13.21 3.23 14.80
N VAL A 170 12.44 3.66 13.79
CA VAL A 170 11.44 4.73 13.94
C VAL A 170 10.10 4.20 14.47
N TRP A 171 9.63 3.09 13.95
CA TRP A 171 8.27 2.59 14.14
C TRP A 171 8.15 1.33 15.01
N GLY A 172 9.24 0.59 15.20
CA GLY A 172 9.24 -0.70 15.91
C GLY A 172 8.96 -0.61 17.42
N ALA A 173 9.07 0.58 18.00
CA ALA A 173 8.72 0.81 19.41
C ALA A 173 7.22 1.18 19.60
N PHE A 174 6.43 1.25 18.53
CA PHE A 174 4.98 1.40 18.61
C PHE A 174 4.39 0.07 19.12
N ASN A 175 4.29 -0.05 20.45
CA ASN A 175 3.51 -1.10 21.07
C ASN A 175 2.04 -0.72 20.95
N CYS A 176 1.28 -1.48 20.17
CA CYS A 176 -0.16 -1.54 20.34
C CYS A 176 -0.40 -2.31 21.66
N GLU A 177 -0.60 -1.58 22.77
CA GLU A 177 -1.13 -2.17 24.00
C GLU A 177 -2.63 -2.47 23.84
#